data_96c50521f21a2e475d20d2e173c85f5d
#
_entry.id   96c50521f21a2e475d20d2e173c85f5d
#
_cell.length_a   1.000
_cell.length_b   1.000
_cell.length_c   1.000
_cell.angle_alpha   90.00
_cell.angle_beta   90.00
_cell.angle_gamma   90.00
#
_symmetry.space_group_name_H-M   'P 1'
#
loop_
_entity.id
_entity.type
_entity.pdbx_description
1 polymer ?
#
loop_
_entity_poly.entity_id
_entity_poly.type
_entity_poly.pdbx_seq_one_letter_code
_entity_poly.pdbx_strand_id
1 'polypeptide(L)'
;ISIARLEQNIWQEPFNLYDDGWELSGCPVNGPAISSIDKLVAVAWFTGAKGISAVKIAFSDDDGKSFATPFIIDNKDPIGRVDLEMLPDGDALVSWVEWVDGNEIINICRASQEHGCKAQEQLVFNASNASLNFPQLERVNEDIYLVWTQPDENGDNLSMLRLSPKLID
;
A
#
# COMPACT_ATOMS: atom_id res chain seq x y z
N ILE A 1 -0.05 14.24 0.95
CA ILE A 1 0.18 13.36 2.11
C ILE A 1 1.09 14.06 3.10
N SER A 2 0.68 14.10 4.37
CA SER A 2 1.45 14.71 5.46
C SER A 2 1.84 13.66 6.47
N ILE A 3 2.99 13.87 7.12
CA ILE A 3 3.52 13.01 8.17
C ILE A 3 3.86 13.85 9.41
N ALA A 4 3.60 13.32 10.60
CA ALA A 4 4.06 13.85 11.88
C ALA A 4 4.90 12.79 12.58
N ARG A 5 5.92 13.22 13.34
CA ARG A 5 6.83 12.33 14.06
C ARG A 5 6.75 12.60 15.56
N LEU A 6 6.85 11.54 16.35
CA LEU A 6 6.95 11.65 17.80
C LEU A 6 8.41 11.44 18.21
N GLU A 7 9.07 12.49 18.74
CA GLU A 7 10.43 12.41 19.24
C GLU A 7 10.45 12.78 20.73
N GLN A 8 11.04 11.94 21.56
CA GLN A 8 11.15 12.16 23.01
C GLN A 8 9.80 12.55 23.67
N ASN A 9 8.71 11.90 23.23
CA ASN A 9 7.32 12.17 23.65
C ASN A 9 6.79 13.57 23.26
N ILE A 10 7.39 14.21 22.27
CA ILE A 10 6.92 15.50 21.72
C ILE A 10 6.61 15.31 20.24
N TRP A 11 5.37 15.64 19.85
CA TRP A 11 4.98 15.67 18.43
C TRP A 11 5.72 16.81 17.73
N GLN A 12 6.41 16.47 16.66
CA GLN A 12 7.03 17.43 15.76
C GLN A 12 5.98 18.03 14.84
N GLU A 13 6.24 19.23 14.32
CA GLU A 13 5.36 19.87 13.34
C GLU A 13 5.19 18.97 12.12
N PRO A 14 3.94 18.74 11.68
CA PRO A 14 3.68 17.96 10.48
C PRO A 14 4.30 18.63 9.24
N PHE A 15 4.81 17.83 8.32
CA PHE A 15 5.25 18.31 7.00
C PHE A 15 4.64 17.50 5.88
N ASN A 16 4.56 18.09 4.69
CA ASN A 16 4.10 17.37 3.51
C ASN A 16 5.21 16.45 3.01
N LEU A 17 4.96 15.15 3.06
CA LEU A 17 5.83 14.14 2.46
C LEU A 17 5.88 14.34 0.94
N TYR A 18 4.73 14.54 0.35
CA TYR A 18 4.58 14.83 -1.08
C TYR A 18 3.27 15.56 -1.35
N ASP A 19 3.33 16.58 -2.21
CA ASP A 19 2.16 17.30 -2.70
C ASP A 19 1.91 16.94 -4.16
N ASP A 20 0.92 16.10 -4.41
CA ASP A 20 0.49 15.71 -5.76
C ASP A 20 -0.66 16.59 -6.29
N GLY A 21 -1.11 17.56 -5.50
CA GLY A 21 -2.17 18.48 -5.86
C GLY A 21 -3.56 17.79 -5.92
N TRP A 22 -3.76 16.70 -5.16
CA TRP A 22 -5.07 16.06 -5.11
C TRP A 22 -6.02 16.81 -4.19
N GLU A 23 -7.08 17.35 -4.79
CA GLU A 23 -8.19 17.95 -4.06
C GLU A 23 -9.37 16.99 -4.05
N LEU A 24 -9.71 16.48 -2.86
CA LEU A 24 -10.81 15.56 -2.67
C LEU A 24 -12.03 16.32 -2.13
N SER A 25 -13.10 16.42 -2.95
CA SER A 25 -14.39 16.95 -2.51
C SER A 25 -15.26 15.82 -1.97
N GLY A 26 -15.00 15.39 -0.74
CA GLY A 26 -15.74 14.29 -0.12
C GLY A 26 -15.01 13.66 1.04
N CYS A 27 -15.56 12.54 1.54
CA CYS A 27 -14.90 11.77 2.59
C CYS A 27 -13.74 10.95 2.01
N PRO A 28 -12.49 11.09 2.50
CA PRO A 28 -11.38 10.28 2.05
C PRO A 28 -11.55 8.84 2.57
N VAL A 29 -11.84 7.92 1.67
CA VAL A 29 -11.96 6.48 2.01
C VAL A 29 -10.58 5.82 1.99
N ASN A 30 -9.71 6.25 1.06
CA ASN A 30 -8.37 5.70 0.90
C ASN A 30 -7.36 6.51 1.74
N GLY A 31 -6.91 5.93 2.86
CA GLY A 31 -5.81 6.46 3.65
C GLY A 31 -4.44 6.00 3.12
N PRO A 32 -3.34 6.62 3.58
CA PRO A 32 -2.00 6.08 3.38
C PRO A 32 -1.75 4.90 4.31
N ALA A 33 -0.84 4.01 3.90
CA ALA A 33 -0.23 2.99 4.72
C ALA A 33 1.23 3.35 5.02
N ILE A 34 1.72 2.97 6.19
CA ILE A 34 3.09 3.21 6.65
C ILE A 34 3.61 1.98 7.38
N SER A 35 4.84 1.58 7.07
CA SER A 35 5.57 0.56 7.82
C SER A 35 7.04 0.97 7.96
N SER A 36 7.71 0.44 8.95
CA SER A 36 9.11 0.75 9.22
C SER A 36 9.88 -0.44 9.74
N ILE A 37 11.17 -0.47 9.42
CA ILE A 37 12.15 -1.39 10.00
C ILE A 37 13.44 -0.63 10.28
N ASP A 38 13.94 -0.67 11.50
CA ASP A 38 15.07 0.14 11.96
C ASP A 38 14.86 1.64 11.61
N LYS A 39 15.72 2.21 10.77
CA LYS A 39 15.63 3.60 10.31
C LYS A 39 14.87 3.77 9.00
N LEU A 40 14.57 2.66 8.34
CA LEU A 40 13.88 2.67 7.07
C LEU A 40 12.38 2.84 7.31
N VAL A 41 11.76 3.74 6.58
CA VAL A 41 10.31 3.98 6.62
C VAL A 41 9.82 4.02 5.19
N ALA A 42 8.73 3.31 4.90
CA ALA A 42 8.01 3.43 3.65
C ALA A 42 6.60 3.94 3.90
N VAL A 43 6.11 4.76 2.97
CA VAL A 43 4.72 5.25 2.95
C VAL A 43 4.17 5.01 1.56
N ALA A 44 3.02 4.34 1.48
CA ALA A 44 2.31 4.13 0.23
C ALA A 44 0.92 4.76 0.31
N TRP A 45 0.42 5.30 -0.81
CA TRP A 45 -0.88 5.95 -0.85
C TRP A 45 -1.50 5.92 -2.25
N PHE A 46 -2.81 6.02 -2.26
CA PHE A 46 -3.60 6.25 -3.45
C PHE A 46 -3.76 7.77 -3.70
N THR A 47 -3.76 8.17 -4.96
CA THR A 47 -4.11 9.52 -5.38
C THR A 47 -4.99 9.49 -6.62
N GLY A 48 -5.92 10.43 -6.72
CA GLY A 48 -6.72 10.72 -7.91
C GLY A 48 -6.40 12.10 -8.49
N ALA A 49 -5.19 12.60 -8.26
CA ALA A 49 -4.77 13.92 -8.71
C ALA A 49 -4.93 14.10 -10.21
N LYS A 50 -5.46 15.25 -10.63
CA LYS A 50 -5.71 15.58 -12.04
C LYS A 50 -6.62 14.59 -12.78
N GLY A 51 -7.44 13.84 -12.04
CA GLY A 51 -8.36 12.84 -12.58
C GLY A 51 -7.66 11.54 -13.02
N ILE A 52 -6.43 11.30 -12.59
CA ILE A 52 -5.67 10.08 -12.87
C ILE A 52 -5.46 9.32 -11.57
N SER A 53 -6.06 8.13 -11.49
CA SER A 53 -5.85 7.21 -10.39
C SER A 53 -4.42 6.68 -10.40
N ALA A 54 -3.75 6.68 -9.25
CA ALA A 54 -2.41 6.09 -9.11
C ALA A 54 -2.16 5.62 -7.67
N VAL A 55 -1.30 4.61 -7.54
CA VAL A 55 -0.69 4.22 -6.28
C VAL A 55 0.77 4.61 -6.29
N LYS A 56 1.21 5.27 -5.22
CA LYS A 56 2.57 5.77 -5.04
C LYS A 56 3.21 5.20 -3.79
N ILE A 57 4.54 5.15 -3.79
CA ILE A 57 5.35 4.81 -2.62
C ILE A 57 6.53 5.77 -2.49
N ALA A 58 6.86 6.16 -1.27
CA ALA A 58 8.07 6.89 -0.93
C ALA A 58 8.81 6.22 0.21
N PHE A 59 10.13 6.33 0.19
CA PHE A 59 11.02 5.76 1.19
C PHE A 59 11.81 6.84 1.91
N SER A 60 12.12 6.57 3.16
CA SER A 60 13.03 7.32 4.02
C SER A 60 14.08 6.38 4.60
N ASP A 61 15.31 6.84 4.75
CA ASP A 61 16.43 6.13 5.40
C ASP A 61 16.93 6.87 6.67
N ASP A 62 16.17 7.87 7.12
CA ASP A 62 16.53 8.76 8.20
C ASP A 62 15.46 8.87 9.32
N ASP A 63 14.79 7.77 9.64
CA ASP A 63 13.70 7.70 10.63
C ASP A 63 12.47 8.54 10.23
N GLY A 64 12.19 8.71 8.94
CA GLY A 64 11.05 9.48 8.44
C GLY A 64 11.23 10.99 8.59
N LYS A 65 12.48 11.50 8.68
CA LYS A 65 12.74 12.95 8.72
C LYS A 65 12.63 13.57 7.35
N SER A 66 13.03 12.82 6.34
CA SER A 66 12.86 13.19 4.94
C SER A 66 12.50 11.97 4.08
N PHE A 67 11.92 12.20 2.93
CA PHE A 67 11.52 11.16 1.98
C PHE A 67 12.07 11.45 0.59
N ALA A 68 12.48 10.39 -0.09
CA ALA A 68 12.86 10.45 -1.50
C ALA A 68 11.64 10.77 -2.38
N THR A 69 11.90 11.16 -3.62
CA THR A 69 10.85 11.34 -4.62
C THR A 69 10.04 10.07 -4.79
N PRO A 70 8.69 10.13 -4.71
CA PRO A 70 7.86 8.94 -4.81
C PRO A 70 7.96 8.24 -6.16
N PHE A 71 7.90 6.91 -6.13
CA PHE A 71 7.65 6.09 -7.32
C PHE A 71 6.14 5.95 -7.55
N ILE A 72 5.74 5.92 -8.81
CA ILE A 72 4.42 5.45 -9.20
C ILE A 72 4.54 3.93 -9.37
N ILE A 73 3.79 3.15 -8.59
CA ILE A 73 3.80 1.69 -8.68
C ILE A 73 2.63 1.15 -9.50
N ASP A 74 1.54 1.90 -9.59
CA ASP A 74 0.44 1.61 -10.50
C ASP A 74 -0.29 2.89 -10.91
N ASN A 75 -0.72 2.97 -12.18
CA ASN A 75 -1.51 4.06 -12.73
C ASN A 75 -2.48 3.59 -13.85
N LYS A 76 -2.85 2.32 -13.85
CA LYS A 76 -3.81 1.75 -14.80
C LYS A 76 -5.23 2.13 -14.39
N ASP A 77 -5.80 1.40 -13.43
CA ASP A 77 -7.10 1.74 -12.84
C ASP A 77 -7.17 1.32 -11.36
N PRO A 78 -6.18 1.71 -10.52
CA PRO A 78 -6.25 1.38 -9.11
C PRO A 78 -7.42 2.12 -8.46
N ILE A 79 -8.12 1.42 -7.56
CA ILE A 79 -9.15 2.00 -6.72
C ILE A 79 -8.67 2.33 -5.31
N GLY A 80 -7.40 2.01 -5.02
CA GLY A 80 -6.73 2.32 -3.75
C GLY A 80 -6.73 1.15 -2.80
N ARG A 81 -7.16 1.35 -1.55
CA ARG A 81 -7.14 0.35 -0.47
C ARG A 81 -5.73 -0.20 -0.26
N VAL A 82 -4.78 0.73 -0.22
CA VAL A 82 -3.34 0.44 -0.16
C VAL A 82 -2.97 -0.01 1.23
N ASP A 83 -2.14 -1.06 1.29
CA ASP A 83 -1.43 -1.45 2.50
C ASP A 83 0.02 -1.81 2.19
N LEU A 84 0.91 -1.78 3.18
CA LEU A 84 2.32 -2.08 2.97
C LEU A 84 2.99 -2.65 4.23
N GLU A 85 4.02 -3.46 4.00
CA GLU A 85 4.86 -4.01 5.05
C GLU A 85 6.34 -3.96 4.65
N MET A 86 7.20 -3.44 5.55
CA MET A 86 8.65 -3.42 5.34
C MET A 86 9.25 -4.81 5.54
N LEU A 87 10.15 -5.18 4.63
CA LEU A 87 10.90 -6.43 4.68
C LEU A 87 12.26 -6.24 5.36
N PRO A 88 12.85 -7.30 5.96
CA PRO A 88 14.14 -7.21 6.66
C PRO A 88 15.32 -6.76 5.80
N ASP A 89 15.24 -6.88 4.48
CA ASP A 89 16.25 -6.44 3.53
C ASP A 89 16.10 -4.98 3.08
N GLY A 90 15.08 -4.27 3.59
CA GLY A 90 14.82 -2.87 3.29
C GLY A 90 13.91 -2.62 2.09
N ASP A 91 13.45 -3.66 1.41
CA ASP A 91 12.35 -3.55 0.45
C ASP A 91 11.01 -3.43 1.18
N ALA A 92 9.96 -3.10 0.45
CA ALA A 92 8.59 -3.09 0.97
C ALA A 92 7.69 -3.98 0.11
N LEU A 93 6.79 -4.72 0.75
CA LEU A 93 5.69 -5.37 0.07
C LEU A 93 4.48 -4.45 0.14
N VAL A 94 3.89 -4.13 -1.01
CA VAL A 94 2.75 -3.22 -1.12
C VAL A 94 1.59 -3.95 -1.76
N SER A 95 0.40 -3.83 -1.19
CA SER A 95 -0.84 -4.32 -1.80
C SER A 95 -1.77 -3.17 -2.14
N TRP A 96 -2.58 -3.34 -3.17
CA TRP A 96 -3.66 -2.43 -3.53
C TRP A 96 -4.74 -3.16 -4.31
N VAL A 97 -5.89 -2.53 -4.44
CA VAL A 97 -6.98 -3.06 -5.26
C VAL A 97 -7.08 -2.27 -6.56
N GLU A 98 -7.22 -3.00 -7.65
CA GLU A 98 -7.39 -2.48 -9.02
C GLU A 98 -8.71 -2.98 -9.60
N TRP A 99 -9.29 -2.21 -10.52
CA TRP A 99 -10.47 -2.62 -11.28
C TRP A 99 -10.05 -3.16 -12.64
N VAL A 100 -10.26 -4.46 -12.89
CA VAL A 100 -9.86 -5.12 -14.14
C VAL A 100 -11.03 -5.94 -14.67
N ASP A 101 -11.46 -5.65 -15.90
CA ASP A 101 -12.51 -6.38 -16.62
C ASP A 101 -13.79 -6.63 -15.81
N GLY A 102 -14.21 -5.62 -15.04
CA GLY A 102 -15.42 -5.69 -14.22
C GLY A 102 -15.25 -6.39 -12.87
N ASN A 103 -14.02 -6.67 -12.45
CA ASN A 103 -13.70 -7.31 -11.17
C ASN A 103 -12.71 -6.49 -10.36
N GLU A 104 -12.84 -6.54 -9.04
CA GLU A 104 -11.78 -6.10 -8.13
C GLU A 104 -10.73 -7.20 -8.01
N ILE A 105 -9.47 -6.83 -8.19
CA ILE A 105 -8.32 -7.73 -7.98
C ILE A 105 -7.34 -7.11 -7.00
N ILE A 106 -6.70 -7.94 -6.17
CA ILE A 106 -5.62 -7.51 -5.32
C ILE A 106 -4.32 -7.67 -6.09
N ASN A 107 -3.57 -6.58 -6.21
CA ASN A 107 -2.20 -6.58 -6.69
C ASN A 107 -1.25 -6.55 -5.52
N ILE A 108 -0.11 -7.20 -5.68
CA ILE A 108 1.04 -7.14 -4.77
C ILE A 108 2.29 -6.81 -5.56
N CYS A 109 3.12 -5.96 -4.99
CA CYS A 109 4.40 -5.58 -5.57
C CYS A 109 5.46 -5.54 -4.50
N ARG A 110 6.64 -6.09 -4.82
CA ARG A 110 7.84 -5.83 -4.05
C ARG A 110 8.52 -4.58 -4.58
N ALA A 111 8.61 -3.55 -3.76
CA ALA A 111 9.16 -2.25 -4.09
C ALA A 111 10.48 -2.01 -3.36
N SER A 112 11.45 -1.41 -4.05
CA SER A 112 12.74 -0.99 -3.48
C SER A 112 12.93 0.52 -3.56
N GLN A 113 13.88 1.04 -2.76
CA GLN A 113 14.28 2.43 -2.79
C GLN A 113 14.93 2.85 -4.12
N GLU A 114 15.50 1.93 -4.86
CA GLU A 114 16.23 2.23 -6.10
C GLU A 114 15.34 2.18 -7.35
N HIS A 115 14.34 1.29 -7.37
CA HIS A 115 13.62 0.94 -8.60
C HIS A 115 12.09 1.05 -8.47
N GLY A 116 11.55 1.36 -7.26
CA GLY A 116 10.12 1.24 -7.03
C GLY A 116 9.67 -0.22 -7.14
N CYS A 117 8.59 -0.48 -7.86
CA CYS A 117 8.05 -1.83 -8.03
C CYS A 117 9.00 -2.69 -8.91
N LYS A 118 9.55 -3.75 -8.34
CA LYS A 118 10.43 -4.71 -9.04
C LYS A 118 9.64 -5.80 -9.76
N ALA A 119 8.67 -6.38 -9.05
CA ALA A 119 7.81 -7.44 -9.54
C ALA A 119 6.39 -7.20 -9.04
N GLN A 120 5.43 -7.42 -9.89
CA GLN A 120 4.01 -7.28 -9.59
C GLN A 120 3.32 -8.62 -9.83
N GLU A 121 2.60 -9.11 -8.82
CA GLU A 121 1.74 -10.28 -8.90
C GLU A 121 0.28 -9.86 -8.74
N GLN A 122 -0.59 -10.45 -9.57
CA GLN A 122 -2.02 -10.29 -9.45
C GLN A 122 -2.60 -11.50 -8.72
N LEU A 123 -3.25 -11.24 -7.59
CA LEU A 123 -3.99 -12.25 -6.87
C LEU A 123 -5.46 -12.15 -7.29
N VAL A 124 -5.84 -13.02 -8.23
CA VAL A 124 -7.22 -13.07 -8.75
C VAL A 124 -8.06 -13.91 -7.80
N PHE A 125 -8.95 -13.27 -7.08
CA PHE A 125 -10.01 -13.95 -6.35
C PHE A 125 -11.28 -13.87 -7.19
N ASN A 126 -11.87 -15.02 -7.54
CA ASN A 126 -13.11 -15.12 -8.32
C ASN A 126 -14.31 -14.58 -7.50
N ALA A 127 -14.35 -13.29 -7.35
CA ALA A 127 -15.43 -12.56 -6.71
C ALA A 127 -16.20 -11.78 -7.78
N SER A 128 -16.95 -12.49 -8.62
CA SER A 128 -17.87 -11.83 -9.55
C SER A 128 -18.83 -10.94 -8.76
N ASN A 129 -18.71 -9.61 -8.95
CA ASN A 129 -19.49 -8.55 -8.31
C ASN A 129 -19.30 -8.36 -6.78
N ALA A 130 -18.22 -8.83 -6.20
CA ALA A 130 -17.96 -8.66 -4.78
C ALA A 130 -16.86 -7.63 -4.54
N SER A 131 -17.01 -6.79 -3.52
CA SER A 131 -15.96 -5.89 -3.06
C SER A 131 -14.95 -6.64 -2.19
N LEU A 132 -13.68 -6.53 -2.50
CA LEU A 132 -12.58 -7.10 -1.70
C LEU A 132 -12.27 -6.27 -0.45
N ASN A 133 -13.04 -5.20 -0.21
CA ASN A 133 -12.89 -4.27 0.91
C ASN A 133 -11.43 -3.75 1.04
N PHE A 134 -10.84 -3.84 2.24
CA PHE A 134 -9.50 -3.33 2.54
C PHE A 134 -8.57 -4.50 2.89
N PRO A 135 -7.86 -5.09 1.91
CA PRO A 135 -6.84 -6.09 2.18
C PRO A 135 -5.78 -5.53 3.11
N GLN A 136 -5.33 -6.35 4.06
CA GLN A 136 -4.33 -5.98 5.04
C GLN A 136 -3.14 -6.91 4.98
N LEU A 137 -1.94 -6.36 5.02
CA LEU A 137 -0.67 -7.06 5.12
C LEU A 137 -0.19 -7.02 6.58
N GLU A 138 0.35 -8.13 7.05
CA GLU A 138 0.99 -8.21 8.36
C GLU A 138 2.17 -9.17 8.31
N ARG A 139 3.31 -8.75 8.83
CA ARG A 139 4.50 -9.59 8.92
C ARG A 139 4.56 -10.30 10.26
N VAL A 140 4.64 -11.62 10.20
CA VAL A 140 4.84 -12.47 11.37
C VAL A 140 6.11 -13.29 11.17
N ASN A 141 7.19 -12.92 11.85
CA ASN A 141 8.54 -13.46 11.67
C ASN A 141 9.06 -13.26 10.23
N GLU A 142 9.25 -14.36 9.48
CA GLU A 142 9.73 -14.34 8.09
C GLU A 142 8.60 -14.40 7.06
N ASP A 143 7.36 -14.59 7.50
CA ASP A 143 6.20 -14.72 6.63
C ASP A 143 5.39 -13.43 6.59
N ILE A 144 4.75 -13.18 5.46
CA ILE A 144 3.74 -12.14 5.29
C ILE A 144 2.37 -12.79 5.15
N TYR A 145 1.39 -12.26 5.84
CA TYR A 145 0.00 -12.66 5.72
C TYR A 145 -0.78 -11.54 5.05
N LEU A 146 -1.52 -11.90 4.02
CA LEU A 146 -2.52 -11.03 3.41
C LEU A 146 -3.89 -11.52 3.84
N VAL A 147 -4.69 -10.63 4.41
CA VAL A 147 -6.05 -10.92 4.88
C VAL A 147 -7.02 -9.99 4.17
N TRP A 148 -8.14 -10.52 3.68
CA TRP A 148 -9.19 -9.74 3.02
C TRP A 148 -10.57 -10.31 3.29
N THR A 149 -11.58 -9.49 3.09
CA THR A 149 -12.97 -9.94 3.12
C THR A 149 -13.39 -10.34 1.70
N GLN A 150 -13.95 -11.52 1.56
CA GLN A 150 -14.49 -12.02 0.31
C GLN A 150 -15.94 -12.45 0.53
N PRO A 151 -16.91 -11.75 -0.08
CA PRO A 151 -18.31 -12.17 -0.02
C PRO A 151 -18.54 -13.49 -0.81
N ASP A 152 -19.42 -14.32 -0.29
CA ASP A 152 -19.93 -15.52 -0.97
C ASP A 152 -21.46 -15.61 -0.87
N GLU A 153 -22.04 -16.74 -1.28
CA GLU A 153 -23.49 -16.98 -1.25
C GLU A 153 -24.10 -16.93 0.17
N ASN A 154 -23.28 -17.09 1.21
CA ASN A 154 -23.69 -17.15 2.62
C ASN A 154 -23.40 -15.86 3.39
N GLY A 155 -22.74 -14.88 2.77
CA GLY A 155 -22.34 -13.61 3.37
C GLY A 155 -20.85 -13.29 3.21
N ASP A 156 -20.34 -12.41 4.05
CA ASP A 156 -18.94 -11.99 4.03
C ASP A 156 -18.06 -13.03 4.76
N ASN A 157 -17.03 -13.53 4.06
CA ASN A 157 -16.02 -14.42 4.62
C ASN A 157 -14.66 -13.72 4.73
N LEU A 158 -13.94 -14.04 5.79
CA LEU A 158 -12.54 -13.64 5.92
C LEU A 158 -11.65 -14.69 5.25
N SER A 159 -10.84 -14.25 4.31
CA SER A 159 -9.85 -15.07 3.61
C SER A 159 -8.44 -14.63 3.98
N MET A 160 -7.51 -15.57 3.95
CA MET A 160 -6.11 -15.31 4.28
C MET A 160 -5.18 -16.10 3.37
N LEU A 161 -4.11 -15.43 2.93
CA LEU A 161 -3.01 -16.04 2.20
C LEU A 161 -1.70 -15.79 2.92
N ARG A 162 -0.90 -16.85 3.10
CA ARG A 162 0.48 -16.74 3.57
C ARG A 162 1.41 -16.60 2.35
N LEU A 163 2.20 -15.54 2.35
CA LEU A 163 3.17 -15.21 1.32
C LEU A 163 4.58 -15.43 1.86
N SER A 164 5.43 -16.05 1.07
CA SER A 164 6.87 -16.00 1.32
C SER A 164 7.44 -14.82 0.53
N PRO A 165 8.12 -13.84 1.16
CA PRO A 165 8.70 -12.71 0.45
C PRO A 165 9.68 -13.10 -0.65
N LYS A 166 10.27 -14.31 -0.56
CA LYS A 166 11.18 -14.88 -1.56
C LYS A 166 10.50 -15.32 -2.86
N LEU A 167 9.17 -15.36 -2.90
CA LEU A 167 8.42 -15.77 -4.11
C LEU A 167 7.99 -14.57 -4.96
N ILE A 168 8.25 -13.35 -4.51
CA ILE A 168 7.91 -12.09 -5.19
C ILE A 168 9.25 -11.39 -5.52
N ASP A 169 10.12 -12.07 -6.25
CA ASP A 169 11.43 -11.56 -6.70
C ASP A 169 11.41 -11.29 -8.21
#